data_21f036aa20de1d663aabf58fa07f9fdc
#
_entry.id   21f036aa20de1d663aabf58fa07f9fdc
#
_cell.length_a   1.000
_cell.length_b   1.000
_cell.length_c   1.000
_cell.angle_alpha   90.00
_cell.angle_beta   90.00
_cell.angle_gamma   90.00
#
_symmetry.space_group_name_H-M   'P 1'
#
loop_
_entity.id
_entity.type
_entity.pdbx_description
1 polymer ?
#
loop_
_entity_poly.entity_id
_entity_poly.type
_entity_poly.pdbx_seq_one_letter_code
_entity_poly.pdbx_strand_id
1 'polypeptide(L)'
;MNDLVVAYKPAIYNLIEEKSREIGFTMPSDLYVGSLLKTLISSKPKSNILELGTGIGLLLSWMIDGMDSESKLITIDNDPTLISIAQDFFGNDHRVSIVCEDGTKWLRTYKGNKFDLVFADAWPGKYSEIDKVLELIKIGGFYVVDDMSAQENWPDEHQKNVDQLIGYLEGREDIFLTKMNWSTGLVIAVKK
;
A
#
# COMPACT_ATOMS: atom_id res chain seq x y z
N MET A 1 23.96 -6.65 10.94
CA MET A 1 22.49 -6.82 10.89
C MET A 1 22.17 -7.47 9.55
N ASN A 2 21.35 -8.50 9.52
CA ASN A 2 20.92 -9.15 8.29
C ASN A 2 19.46 -8.78 8.05
N ASP A 3 19.21 -7.83 7.17
CA ASP A 3 17.89 -7.34 6.78
C ASP A 3 17.20 -8.26 5.72
N LEU A 4 17.95 -9.22 5.18
CA LEU A 4 17.42 -10.23 4.23
C LEU A 4 16.55 -11.30 4.91
N VAL A 5 16.41 -11.28 6.23
CA VAL A 5 15.61 -12.25 6.99
C VAL A 5 14.46 -11.52 7.67
N VAL A 6 13.26 -11.68 7.13
CA VAL A 6 12.04 -11.25 7.82
C VAL A 6 11.72 -12.28 8.91
N ALA A 7 11.81 -11.84 10.16
CA ALA A 7 11.69 -12.73 11.34
C ALA A 7 10.29 -13.33 11.51
N TYR A 8 9.27 -12.76 10.90
CA TYR A 8 7.88 -13.16 11.08
C TYR A 8 7.06 -12.88 9.82
N LYS A 9 6.24 -13.82 9.40
CA LYS A 9 5.24 -13.65 8.34
C LYS A 9 3.83 -13.82 8.93
N PRO A 10 2.81 -13.11 8.41
CA PRO A 10 1.42 -13.37 8.76
C PRO A 10 1.06 -14.85 8.55
N ALA A 11 0.28 -15.44 9.45
CA ALA A 11 -0.05 -16.88 9.38
C ALA A 11 -0.66 -17.31 8.05
N ILE A 12 -1.44 -16.44 7.42
CA ILE A 12 -2.10 -16.70 6.13
C ILE A 12 -1.20 -16.47 4.92
N TYR A 13 -0.04 -15.80 5.08
CA TYR A 13 0.81 -15.35 3.97
C TYR A 13 1.18 -16.48 2.99
N ASN A 14 1.61 -17.63 3.51
CA ASN A 14 2.05 -18.74 2.67
C ASN A 14 0.92 -19.30 1.79
N LEU A 15 -0.34 -19.28 2.26
CA LEU A 15 -1.50 -19.71 1.48
C LEU A 15 -1.78 -18.75 0.32
N ILE A 16 -1.64 -17.45 0.56
CA ILE A 16 -1.81 -16.43 -0.50
C ILE A 16 -0.66 -16.52 -1.51
N GLU A 17 0.57 -16.74 -1.05
CA GLU A 17 1.75 -16.92 -1.91
C GLU A 17 1.62 -18.18 -2.78
N GLU A 18 1.07 -19.28 -2.24
CA GLU A 18 0.76 -20.49 -3.01
C GLU A 18 -0.30 -20.20 -4.07
N LYS A 19 -1.36 -19.51 -3.70
CA LYS A 19 -2.39 -19.06 -4.64
C LYS A 19 -1.86 -18.14 -5.72
N SER A 20 -0.92 -17.25 -5.38
CA SER A 20 -0.20 -16.38 -6.33
C SER A 20 0.49 -17.21 -7.41
N ARG A 21 1.21 -18.26 -7.00
CA ARG A 21 1.90 -19.17 -7.93
C ARG A 21 0.92 -19.97 -8.81
N GLU A 22 -0.19 -20.46 -8.22
CA GLU A 22 -1.21 -21.21 -8.98
C GLU A 22 -1.81 -20.41 -10.12
N ILE A 23 -2.09 -19.13 -9.92
CA ILE A 23 -2.70 -18.26 -10.94
C ILE A 23 -1.67 -17.57 -11.84
N GLY A 24 -0.37 -17.78 -11.60
CA GLY A 24 0.69 -17.11 -12.34
C GLY A 24 0.76 -15.61 -12.11
N PHE A 25 0.42 -15.13 -10.90
CA PHE A 25 0.52 -13.72 -10.55
C PHE A 25 1.99 -13.27 -10.52
N THR A 26 2.34 -12.27 -11.33
CA THR A 26 3.74 -11.88 -11.59
C THR A 26 4.19 -10.61 -10.85
N MET A 27 3.32 -10.01 -10.05
CA MET A 27 3.59 -8.78 -9.31
C MET A 27 3.47 -9.00 -7.78
N PRO A 28 4.15 -10.01 -7.20
CA PRO A 28 4.09 -10.21 -5.75
C PRO A 28 4.87 -9.09 -5.06
N SER A 29 4.25 -8.48 -4.09
CA SER A 29 4.90 -7.46 -3.27
C SER A 29 5.97 -8.05 -2.36
N ASP A 30 6.98 -7.25 -2.03
CA ASP A 30 8.12 -7.65 -1.24
C ASP A 30 7.76 -7.83 0.25
N LEU A 31 8.34 -8.88 0.86
CA LEU A 31 8.20 -9.17 2.29
C LEU A 31 8.68 -8.04 3.21
N TYR A 32 9.70 -7.30 2.78
CA TYR A 32 10.26 -6.20 3.57
C TYR A 32 9.29 -5.05 3.68
N VAL A 33 8.63 -4.70 2.58
CA VAL A 33 7.58 -3.68 2.53
C VAL A 33 6.42 -4.08 3.45
N GLY A 34 5.99 -5.33 3.40
CA GLY A 34 4.97 -5.87 4.30
C GLY A 34 5.35 -5.74 5.78
N SER A 35 6.58 -6.12 6.14
CA SER A 35 7.10 -5.99 7.51
C SER A 35 7.13 -4.54 7.99
N LEU A 36 7.52 -3.61 7.13
CA LEU A 36 7.51 -2.17 7.43
C LEU A 36 6.09 -1.66 7.65
N LEU A 37 5.16 -1.97 6.74
CA LEU A 37 3.75 -1.55 6.85
C LEU A 37 3.13 -2.05 8.15
N LYS A 38 3.33 -3.34 8.51
CA LYS A 38 2.91 -3.88 9.80
C LYS A 38 3.43 -3.05 10.97
N THR A 39 4.72 -2.71 10.95
CA THR A 39 5.36 -1.93 12.02
C THR A 39 4.77 -0.53 12.13
N LEU A 40 4.58 0.16 11.00
CA LEU A 40 3.98 1.50 10.97
C LEU A 40 2.53 1.48 11.47
N ILE A 41 1.73 0.50 11.02
CA ILE A 41 0.33 0.34 11.43
C ILE A 41 0.24 0.03 12.93
N SER A 42 1.07 -0.89 13.45
CA SER A 42 1.09 -1.24 14.87
C SER A 42 1.44 -0.05 15.78
N SER A 43 2.11 0.97 15.25
CA SER A 43 2.40 2.22 15.99
C SER A 43 1.20 3.16 16.10
N LYS A 44 0.10 2.88 15.40
CA LYS A 44 -1.08 3.74 15.30
C LYS A 44 -2.36 2.97 15.67
N PRO A 45 -2.64 2.80 16.95
CA PRO A 45 -3.86 2.12 17.38
C PRO A 45 -5.12 2.87 16.91
N LYS A 46 -6.20 2.11 16.66
CA LYS A 46 -7.50 2.64 16.18
C LYS A 46 -7.40 3.43 14.88
N SER A 47 -6.52 3.00 14.00
CA SER A 47 -6.21 3.72 12.77
C SER A 47 -7.21 3.43 11.64
N ASN A 48 -7.37 4.42 10.76
CA ASN A 48 -7.99 4.24 9.45
C ASN A 48 -6.87 4.11 8.41
N ILE A 49 -6.92 3.06 7.62
CA ILE A 49 -5.87 2.70 6.67
C ILE A 49 -6.48 2.61 5.27
N LEU A 50 -5.75 3.08 4.27
CA LEU A 50 -6.09 2.93 2.85
C LEU A 50 -4.95 2.22 2.13
N GLU A 51 -5.30 1.20 1.35
CA GLU A 51 -4.43 0.55 0.37
C GLU A 51 -4.98 0.81 -1.04
N LEU A 52 -4.12 1.27 -1.93
CA LEU A 52 -4.38 1.44 -3.36
C LEU A 52 -3.53 0.42 -4.13
N GLY A 53 -4.15 -0.61 -4.66
CA GLY A 53 -3.52 -1.79 -5.25
C GLY A 53 -3.57 -2.99 -4.31
N THR A 54 -4.73 -3.66 -4.24
CA THR A 54 -4.93 -4.85 -3.40
C THR A 54 -4.16 -6.06 -3.92
N GLY A 55 -4.08 -6.19 -5.26
CA GLY A 55 -3.65 -7.42 -5.88
C GLY A 55 -4.42 -8.62 -5.33
N ILE A 56 -3.73 -9.69 -4.99
CA ILE A 56 -4.32 -10.87 -4.36
C ILE A 56 -4.32 -10.83 -2.83
N GLY A 57 -3.86 -9.72 -2.23
CA GLY A 57 -3.87 -9.52 -0.77
C GLY A 57 -2.59 -9.91 -0.04
N LEU A 58 -1.44 -10.03 -0.72
CA LEU A 58 -0.16 -10.35 -0.07
C LEU A 58 0.22 -9.28 0.97
N LEU A 59 0.26 -7.98 0.57
CA LEU A 59 0.54 -6.88 1.50
C LEU A 59 -0.62 -6.63 2.46
N LEU A 60 -1.86 -6.78 2.00
CA LEU A 60 -3.04 -6.70 2.85
C LEU A 60 -2.93 -7.62 4.07
N SER A 61 -2.36 -8.83 3.91
CA SER A 61 -2.13 -9.76 5.03
C SER A 61 -1.25 -9.17 6.13
N TRP A 62 -0.20 -8.44 5.77
CA TRP A 62 0.70 -7.77 6.70
C TRP A 62 0.06 -6.58 7.38
N MET A 63 -0.72 -5.82 6.63
CA MET A 63 -1.44 -4.67 7.17
C MET A 63 -2.48 -5.10 8.19
N ILE A 64 -3.26 -6.13 7.89
CA ILE A 64 -4.24 -6.73 8.81
C ILE A 64 -3.57 -7.23 10.09
N ASP A 65 -2.41 -7.87 9.96
CA ASP A 65 -1.64 -8.42 11.09
C ASP A 65 -1.04 -7.30 11.99
N GLY A 66 -0.85 -6.10 11.44
CA GLY A 66 -0.46 -4.90 12.20
C GLY A 66 -1.60 -4.15 12.88
N MET A 67 -2.84 -4.43 12.51
CA MET A 67 -4.04 -3.72 13.00
C MET A 67 -4.50 -4.23 14.37
N ASP A 68 -4.95 -3.33 15.22
CA ASP A 68 -5.74 -3.69 16.40
C ASP A 68 -7.22 -3.96 16.04
N SER A 69 -8.03 -4.31 17.04
CA SER A 69 -9.44 -4.66 16.86
C SER A 69 -10.34 -3.46 16.50
N GLU A 70 -9.89 -2.24 16.72
CA GLU A 70 -10.66 -1.01 16.46
C GLU A 70 -10.22 -0.31 15.15
N SER A 71 -9.10 -0.70 14.58
CA SER A 71 -8.62 -0.19 13.28
C SER A 71 -9.53 -0.60 12.13
N LYS A 72 -9.56 0.20 11.08
CA LYS A 72 -10.30 -0.06 9.83
C LYS A 72 -9.39 0.11 8.63
N LEU A 73 -9.55 -0.78 7.67
CA LEU A 73 -8.79 -0.76 6.43
C LEU A 73 -9.75 -0.80 5.22
N ILE A 74 -9.49 0.07 4.26
CA ILE A 74 -10.11 0.02 2.94
C ILE A 74 -9.01 -0.34 1.96
N THR A 75 -9.23 -1.36 1.12
CA THR A 75 -8.33 -1.74 0.03
C THR A 75 -9.06 -1.73 -1.29
N ILE A 76 -8.40 -1.28 -2.36
CA ILE A 76 -9.02 -1.00 -3.65
C ILE A 76 -8.17 -1.56 -4.77
N ASP A 77 -8.82 -2.29 -5.68
CA ASP A 77 -8.24 -2.73 -6.93
C ASP A 77 -9.32 -2.75 -8.03
N ASN A 78 -8.93 -2.60 -9.28
CA ASN A 78 -9.86 -2.65 -10.40
C ASN A 78 -9.97 -4.04 -11.07
N ASP A 79 -9.15 -5.00 -10.69
CA ASP A 79 -9.21 -6.37 -11.21
C ASP A 79 -10.17 -7.22 -10.38
N PRO A 80 -11.35 -7.60 -10.95
CA PRO A 80 -12.34 -8.39 -10.23
C PRO A 80 -11.86 -9.81 -9.88
N THR A 81 -10.89 -10.36 -10.63
CA THR A 81 -10.33 -11.69 -10.36
C THR A 81 -9.45 -11.65 -9.12
N LEU A 82 -8.56 -10.65 -9.03
CA LEU A 82 -7.68 -10.47 -7.88
C LEU A 82 -8.49 -10.12 -6.63
N ILE A 83 -9.47 -9.24 -6.77
CA ILE A 83 -10.40 -8.87 -5.68
C ILE A 83 -11.19 -10.09 -5.18
N SER A 84 -11.64 -10.98 -6.07
CA SER A 84 -12.33 -12.21 -5.64
C SER A 84 -11.44 -13.08 -4.75
N ILE A 85 -10.16 -13.20 -5.08
CA ILE A 85 -9.19 -13.95 -4.28
C ILE A 85 -8.96 -13.28 -2.92
N ALA A 86 -8.78 -11.96 -2.90
CA ALA A 86 -8.64 -11.22 -1.65
C ALA A 86 -9.88 -11.35 -0.76
N GLN A 87 -11.08 -11.36 -1.36
CA GLN A 87 -12.36 -11.61 -0.66
C GLN A 87 -12.42 -13.00 -0.05
N ASP A 88 -11.93 -14.03 -0.73
CA ASP A 88 -11.91 -15.40 -0.19
C ASP A 88 -11.06 -15.51 1.08
N PHE A 89 -9.93 -14.77 1.13
CA PHE A 89 -9.04 -14.76 2.29
C PHE A 89 -9.50 -13.84 3.42
N PHE A 90 -10.01 -12.66 3.10
CA PHE A 90 -10.20 -11.58 4.08
C PHE A 90 -11.61 -11.03 4.19
N GLY A 91 -12.54 -11.46 3.33
CA GLY A 91 -13.91 -10.93 3.30
C GLY A 91 -14.70 -11.10 4.60
N ASN A 92 -14.27 -12.01 5.49
CA ASN A 92 -14.88 -12.22 6.80
C ASN A 92 -14.26 -11.34 7.92
N ASP A 93 -13.19 -10.59 7.66
CA ASP A 93 -12.62 -9.67 8.65
C ASP A 93 -13.41 -8.36 8.67
N HIS A 94 -14.18 -8.15 9.74
CA HIS A 94 -15.04 -6.97 9.91
C HIS A 94 -14.28 -5.62 9.97
N ARG A 95 -12.96 -5.66 10.04
CA ARG A 95 -12.09 -4.47 10.02
C ARG A 95 -11.76 -4.04 8.59
N VAL A 96 -11.97 -4.92 7.60
CA VAL A 96 -11.52 -4.75 6.22
C VAL A 96 -12.70 -4.52 5.28
N SER A 97 -12.56 -3.52 4.41
CA SER A 97 -13.47 -3.27 3.28
C SER A 97 -12.70 -3.44 1.98
N ILE A 98 -13.01 -4.48 1.22
CA ILE A 98 -12.38 -4.78 -0.06
C ILE A 98 -13.28 -4.25 -1.18
N VAL A 99 -12.75 -3.36 -2.02
CA VAL A 99 -13.51 -2.62 -3.03
C VAL A 99 -12.97 -2.93 -4.43
N CYS A 100 -13.84 -3.40 -5.33
CA CYS A 100 -13.52 -3.57 -6.73
C CYS A 100 -13.97 -2.32 -7.50
N GLU A 101 -13.08 -1.36 -7.70
CA GLU A 101 -13.36 -0.10 -8.41
C GLU A 101 -12.07 0.51 -8.95
N ASP A 102 -12.18 1.35 -9.99
CA ASP A 102 -11.09 2.21 -10.43
C ASP A 102 -10.67 3.19 -9.32
N GLY A 103 -9.39 3.14 -8.93
CA GLY A 103 -8.87 3.91 -7.81
C GLY A 103 -8.98 5.43 -8.01
N THR A 104 -8.86 5.93 -9.26
CA THR A 104 -9.06 7.35 -9.58
C THR A 104 -10.49 7.77 -9.29
N LYS A 105 -11.46 6.98 -9.76
CA LYS A 105 -12.88 7.24 -9.53
C LYS A 105 -13.21 7.19 -8.04
N TRP A 106 -12.71 6.17 -7.34
CA TRP A 106 -12.91 6.03 -5.90
C TRP A 106 -12.35 7.22 -5.13
N LEU A 107 -11.10 7.61 -5.37
CA LEU A 107 -10.46 8.76 -4.70
C LEU A 107 -11.25 10.06 -4.90
N ARG A 108 -11.75 10.30 -6.11
CA ARG A 108 -12.55 11.51 -6.43
C ARG A 108 -13.91 11.54 -5.72
N THR A 109 -14.50 10.39 -5.47
CA THR A 109 -15.85 10.29 -4.89
C THR A 109 -15.87 10.06 -3.40
N TYR A 110 -14.75 9.64 -2.80
CA TYR A 110 -14.67 9.32 -1.37
C TYR A 110 -14.94 10.55 -0.49
N LYS A 111 -15.84 10.37 0.49
CA LYS A 111 -16.28 11.41 1.44
C LYS A 111 -16.19 10.96 2.90
N GLY A 112 -15.49 9.84 3.15
CA GLY A 112 -15.36 9.30 4.49
C GLY A 112 -14.26 9.96 5.34
N ASN A 113 -13.85 9.27 6.39
CA ASN A 113 -12.83 9.73 7.31
C ASN A 113 -11.44 9.80 6.65
N LYS A 114 -10.61 10.70 7.16
CA LYS A 114 -9.18 10.73 6.78
C LYS A 114 -8.44 9.52 7.34
N PHE A 115 -7.31 9.21 6.70
CA PHE A 115 -6.49 8.05 6.99
C PHE A 115 -5.26 8.38 7.84
N ASP A 116 -4.89 7.45 8.70
CA ASP A 116 -3.66 7.49 9.50
C ASP A 116 -2.46 6.96 8.68
N LEU A 117 -2.75 6.10 7.70
CA LEU A 117 -1.77 5.59 6.74
C LEU A 117 -2.46 5.37 5.39
N VAL A 118 -1.82 5.83 4.32
CA VAL A 118 -2.15 5.47 2.94
C VAL A 118 -0.94 4.78 2.34
N PHE A 119 -1.14 3.58 1.82
CA PHE A 119 -0.18 2.83 1.02
C PHE A 119 -0.59 2.88 -0.45
N ALA A 120 0.32 3.31 -1.31
CA ALA A 120 0.07 3.47 -2.74
C ALA A 120 1.02 2.59 -3.56
N ASP A 121 0.45 1.50 -4.10
CA ASP A 121 1.11 0.52 -4.97
C ASP A 121 0.33 0.32 -6.28
N ALA A 122 -0.43 1.33 -6.67
CA ALA A 122 -1.16 1.38 -7.92
C ALA A 122 -0.98 2.74 -8.58
N TRP A 123 -1.27 2.83 -9.88
CA TRP A 123 -1.18 4.08 -10.63
C TRP A 123 -1.95 5.24 -9.97
N PRO A 124 -3.24 5.05 -9.58
CA PRO A 124 -3.95 6.02 -8.76
C PRO A 124 -3.37 6.10 -7.36
N GLY A 125 -3.12 7.32 -6.92
CA GLY A 125 -2.51 7.60 -5.62
C GLY A 125 -0.97 7.58 -5.61
N LYS A 126 -0.34 7.09 -6.69
CA LYS A 126 1.11 7.10 -6.91
C LYS A 126 1.49 8.11 -8.00
N TYR A 127 0.96 7.95 -9.21
CA TYR A 127 1.28 8.81 -10.36
C TYR A 127 0.12 9.72 -10.78
N SER A 128 -1.09 9.46 -10.29
CA SER A 128 -2.24 10.33 -10.46
C SER A 128 -2.97 10.53 -9.13
N GLU A 129 -3.77 11.58 -9.02
CA GLU A 129 -4.56 11.90 -7.82
C GLU A 129 -3.74 12.09 -6.52
N ILE A 130 -2.46 12.43 -6.62
CA ILE A 130 -1.53 12.58 -5.47
C ILE A 130 -2.06 13.60 -4.47
N ASP A 131 -2.50 14.78 -4.94
CA ASP A 131 -3.04 15.81 -4.06
C ASP A 131 -4.26 15.32 -3.29
N LYS A 132 -5.13 14.56 -3.98
CA LYS A 132 -6.32 13.99 -3.37
C LYS A 132 -5.97 13.00 -2.27
N VAL A 133 -4.98 12.15 -2.50
CA VAL A 133 -4.46 11.24 -1.46
C VAL A 133 -3.91 12.03 -0.27
N LEU A 134 -3.07 13.04 -0.52
CA LEU A 134 -2.47 13.85 0.55
C LEU A 134 -3.53 14.64 1.35
N GLU A 135 -4.62 15.08 0.71
CA GLU A 135 -5.77 15.69 1.41
C GLU A 135 -6.48 14.71 2.35
N LEU A 136 -6.53 13.43 1.98
CA LEU A 136 -7.18 12.36 2.75
C LEU A 136 -6.32 11.86 3.92
N ILE A 137 -5.05 12.25 4.03
CA ILE A 137 -4.18 11.88 5.13
C ILE A 137 -4.37 12.86 6.29
N LYS A 138 -4.44 12.33 7.52
CA LYS A 138 -4.45 13.12 8.75
C LYS A 138 -3.09 13.77 8.99
N ILE A 139 -3.05 14.88 9.75
CA ILE A 139 -1.78 15.40 10.29
C ILE A 139 -1.11 14.29 11.11
N GLY A 140 0.19 14.09 10.91
CA GLY A 140 0.96 12.98 11.48
C GLY A 140 0.70 11.63 10.82
N GLY A 141 -0.16 11.56 9.80
CA GLY A 141 -0.42 10.35 9.02
C GLY A 141 0.67 10.06 8.01
N PHE A 142 0.80 8.78 7.64
CA PHE A 142 1.80 8.30 6.69
C PHE A 142 1.23 8.23 5.27
N TYR A 143 2.05 8.62 4.31
CA TYR A 143 1.93 8.26 2.91
C TYR A 143 3.14 7.40 2.54
N VAL A 144 2.89 6.15 2.16
CA VAL A 144 3.93 5.17 1.81
C VAL A 144 3.74 4.78 0.35
N VAL A 145 4.80 4.89 -0.45
CA VAL A 145 4.79 4.54 -1.87
C VAL A 145 5.86 3.50 -2.13
N ASP A 146 5.47 2.41 -2.77
CA ASP A 146 6.38 1.33 -3.15
C ASP A 146 6.87 1.48 -4.60
N ASP A 147 7.79 0.59 -5.01
CA ASP A 147 8.31 0.49 -6.37
C ASP A 147 8.93 1.80 -6.89
N MET A 148 9.77 2.42 -6.08
CA MET A 148 10.42 3.70 -6.41
C MET A 148 11.85 3.54 -6.95
N SER A 149 12.37 2.32 -7.03
CA SER A 149 13.67 2.00 -7.66
C SER A 149 13.48 1.34 -9.02
N ALA A 150 14.37 1.63 -9.95
CA ALA A 150 14.35 1.00 -11.27
C ALA A 150 14.48 -0.52 -11.16
N GLN A 151 13.67 -1.25 -11.92
CA GLN A 151 13.72 -2.71 -12.06
C GLN A 151 14.00 -3.08 -13.51
N GLU A 152 14.75 -4.15 -13.76
CA GLU A 152 15.17 -4.54 -15.11
C GLU A 152 14.01 -4.89 -16.06
N ASN A 153 12.86 -5.29 -15.52
CA ASN A 153 11.69 -5.73 -16.26
C ASN A 153 10.60 -4.66 -16.40
N TRP A 154 10.87 -3.42 -15.96
CA TRP A 154 9.91 -2.33 -16.08
C TRP A 154 10.05 -1.55 -17.39
N PRO A 155 8.94 -0.95 -17.88
CA PRO A 155 8.99 -0.05 -19.02
C PRO A 155 9.91 1.17 -18.75
N ASP A 156 10.63 1.64 -19.77
CA ASP A 156 11.50 2.83 -19.68
C ASP A 156 10.77 4.07 -19.13
N GLU A 157 9.47 4.19 -19.39
CA GLU A 157 8.65 5.29 -18.90
C GLU A 157 8.42 5.26 -17.38
N HIS A 158 8.59 4.11 -16.74
CA HIS A 158 8.35 3.99 -15.30
C HIS A 158 9.30 4.90 -14.50
N GLN A 159 10.61 4.88 -14.80
CA GLN A 159 11.58 5.74 -14.12
C GLN A 159 11.24 7.22 -14.25
N LYS A 160 10.75 7.65 -15.41
CA LYS A 160 10.32 9.05 -15.61
C LYS A 160 9.15 9.43 -14.67
N ASN A 161 8.21 8.53 -14.48
CA ASN A 161 7.09 8.76 -13.56
C ASN A 161 7.57 8.82 -12.09
N VAL A 162 8.51 7.94 -11.72
CA VAL A 162 9.16 7.96 -10.40
C VAL A 162 9.87 9.29 -10.16
N ASP A 163 10.68 9.76 -11.11
CA ASP A 163 11.43 11.01 -10.98
C ASP A 163 10.48 12.22 -10.87
N GLN A 164 9.39 12.21 -11.62
CA GLN A 164 8.36 13.26 -11.53
C GLN A 164 7.67 13.26 -10.16
N LEU A 165 7.29 12.08 -9.65
CA LEU A 165 6.68 11.95 -8.33
C LEU A 165 7.63 12.42 -7.23
N ILE A 166 8.89 11.99 -7.27
CA ILE A 166 9.91 12.42 -6.29
C ILE A 166 10.07 13.93 -6.32
N GLY A 167 10.27 14.52 -7.51
CA GLY A 167 10.41 15.97 -7.64
C GLY A 167 9.19 16.74 -7.14
N TYR A 168 7.99 16.21 -7.39
CA TYR A 168 6.75 16.79 -6.88
C TYR A 168 6.69 16.74 -5.34
N LEU A 169 7.00 15.60 -4.74
CA LEU A 169 6.95 15.44 -3.27
C LEU A 169 8.05 16.24 -2.57
N GLU A 170 9.25 16.36 -3.15
CA GLU A 170 10.36 17.17 -2.63
C GLU A 170 10.02 18.67 -2.61
N GLY A 171 9.21 19.13 -3.56
CA GLY A 171 8.75 20.52 -3.62
C GLY A 171 7.66 20.89 -2.61
N ARG A 172 7.16 19.93 -1.82
CA ARG A 172 6.05 20.17 -0.88
C ARG A 172 6.55 20.59 0.49
N GLU A 173 5.91 21.62 1.05
CA GLU A 173 6.21 22.10 2.41
C GLU A 173 5.34 21.47 3.50
N ASP A 174 4.24 20.80 3.11
CA ASP A 174 3.22 20.25 4.03
C ASP A 174 3.46 18.79 4.41
N ILE A 175 4.64 18.25 4.04
CA ILE A 175 5.06 16.89 4.41
C ILE A 175 6.51 16.87 4.89
N PHE A 176 6.86 15.84 5.68
CA PHE A 176 8.23 15.39 5.88
C PHE A 176 8.46 14.19 4.98
N LEU A 177 9.52 14.18 4.16
CA LEU A 177 9.79 13.16 3.15
C LEU A 177 11.07 12.39 3.47
N THR A 178 11.02 11.07 3.35
CA THR A 178 12.19 10.18 3.37
C THR A 178 12.14 9.24 2.17
N LYS A 179 13.25 9.18 1.43
CA LYS A 179 13.46 8.24 0.32
C LYS A 179 14.37 7.11 0.81
N MET A 180 14.00 5.87 0.54
CA MET A 180 14.73 4.68 0.96
C MET A 180 15.07 3.83 -0.25
N ASN A 181 16.37 3.68 -0.55
CA ASN A 181 16.86 2.71 -1.53
C ASN A 181 16.98 1.34 -0.85
N TRP A 182 15.85 0.75 -0.51
CA TRP A 182 15.71 -0.50 0.20
C TRP A 182 14.53 -1.28 -0.39
N SER A 183 14.67 -2.60 -0.56
CA SER A 183 13.69 -3.42 -1.26
C SER A 183 13.48 -2.93 -2.71
N THR A 184 12.27 -2.71 -3.14
CA THR A 184 11.85 -2.17 -4.43
C THR A 184 12.01 -0.64 -4.54
N GLY A 185 12.57 0.00 -3.50
CA GLY A 185 12.61 1.45 -3.35
C GLY A 185 11.32 1.99 -2.75
N LEU A 186 11.45 2.72 -1.65
CA LEU A 186 10.32 3.25 -0.91
C LEU A 186 10.41 4.76 -0.72
N VAL A 187 9.26 5.39 -0.75
CA VAL A 187 9.08 6.76 -0.26
C VAL A 187 8.11 6.73 0.92
N ILE A 188 8.51 7.36 2.02
CA ILE A 188 7.66 7.57 3.18
C ILE A 188 7.54 9.07 3.41
N ALA A 189 6.31 9.57 3.46
CA ALA A 189 6.02 10.93 3.85
C ALA A 189 5.10 10.97 5.06
N VAL A 190 5.28 11.99 5.91
CA VAL A 190 4.39 12.29 7.04
C VAL A 190 3.77 13.65 6.82
N LYS A 191 2.44 13.73 6.91
CA LYS A 191 1.68 14.99 6.79
C LYS A 191 1.95 15.89 8.00
N LYS A 192 2.29 17.16 7.73
CA LYS A 192 2.46 18.20 8.76
C LYS A 192 1.16 18.77 9.25
#